data_e2a731ca87d5ac6a4267512ee889ba36
#
_entry.id   e2a731ca87d5ac6a4267512ee889ba36
#
_cell.length_a   1.000
_cell.length_b   1.000
_cell.length_c   1.000
_cell.angle_alpha   90.00
_cell.angle_beta   90.00
_cell.angle_gamma   90.00
#
_symmetry.space_group_name_H-M   'P 1'
#
loop_
_entity.id
_entity.type
_entity.pdbx_description
1 polymer ?
#
loop_
_entity_poly.entity_id
_entity_poly.type
_entity_poly.pdbx_seq_one_letter_code
_entity_poly.pdbx_strand_id
1 'polypeptide(L)'
;RANHYPALDKPPLPGQLRAGAHSDYGSLTLLFQEEGLSGLEILNRQKKWTPVAQCKPEMIVNLGDLMERWTNGRWISTLHRVNLPDTNNNPNQSRMSLAFFHQPDWDARIECLPMCVSPGETAKYSVVTSGRHLMERFHSTVLDVDDSTLSEIEEKNKNN
;
A
#
# COMPACT_ATOMS: atom_id res chain seq x y z
N ARG A 1 -9.56 -5.35 -5.38
CA ARG A 1 -9.49 -6.38 -4.35
C ARG A 1 -10.61 -6.18 -3.33
N ALA A 2 -11.38 -7.23 -3.02
CA ALA A 2 -12.32 -7.22 -1.91
C ALA A 2 -11.65 -7.83 -0.67
N ASN A 3 -11.70 -7.12 0.44
CA ASN A 3 -11.18 -7.58 1.72
C ASN A 3 -12.34 -7.76 2.69
N HIS A 4 -12.58 -8.99 3.10
CA HIS A 4 -13.54 -9.32 4.15
C HIS A 4 -12.79 -9.56 5.46
N TYR A 5 -13.11 -8.79 6.47
CA TYR A 5 -12.61 -8.93 7.82
C TYR A 5 -13.72 -9.55 8.68
N PRO A 6 -13.66 -10.84 9.00
CA PRO A 6 -14.73 -11.51 9.75
C PRO A 6 -14.86 -10.96 11.16
N ALA A 7 -16.02 -11.19 11.76
CA ALA A 7 -16.19 -11.02 13.20
C ALA A 7 -15.19 -11.91 13.96
N LEU A 8 -14.83 -11.53 15.18
CA LEU A 8 -13.88 -12.28 16.00
C LEU A 8 -14.64 -13.25 16.90
N ASP A 9 -14.40 -14.54 16.74
CA ASP A 9 -14.98 -15.58 17.59
C ASP A 9 -14.32 -15.64 18.97
N LYS A 10 -13.12 -15.06 19.10
CA LYS A 10 -12.31 -15.05 20.33
C LYS A 10 -11.68 -13.68 20.53
N PRO A 11 -11.37 -13.30 21.79
CA PRO A 11 -10.59 -12.11 22.07
C PRO A 11 -9.27 -12.12 21.27
N PRO A 12 -8.88 -11.00 20.66
CA PRO A 12 -7.64 -10.92 19.90
C PRO A 12 -6.41 -11.01 20.81
N LEU A 13 -5.31 -11.48 20.27
CA LEU A 13 -4.03 -11.46 20.96
C LEU A 13 -3.52 -10.01 21.13
N PRO A 14 -2.74 -9.72 22.18
CA PRO A 14 -2.10 -8.42 22.34
C PRO A 14 -1.28 -8.04 21.10
N GLY A 15 -1.51 -6.85 20.55
CA GLY A 15 -0.80 -6.36 19.36
C GLY A 15 -1.27 -6.94 18.02
N GLN A 16 -2.28 -7.81 18.00
CA GLN A 16 -2.86 -8.35 16.78
C GLN A 16 -3.51 -7.25 15.96
N LEU A 17 -3.28 -7.29 14.63
CA LEU A 17 -3.88 -6.37 13.65
C LEU A 17 -4.69 -7.17 12.63
N ARG A 18 -5.66 -6.53 11.99
CA ARG A 18 -6.37 -7.09 10.83
C ARG A 18 -5.54 -7.02 9.55
N ALA A 19 -4.72 -5.98 9.42
CA ALA A 19 -3.67 -5.89 8.41
C ALA A 19 -2.46 -5.18 9.00
N GLY A 20 -1.28 -5.77 8.85
CA GLY A 20 -0.01 -5.21 9.31
C GLY A 20 0.33 -3.88 8.63
N ALA A 21 1.29 -3.14 9.19
CA ALA A 21 1.75 -1.87 8.62
C ALA A 21 2.44 -2.10 7.27
N HIS A 22 1.99 -1.39 6.24
CA HIS A 22 2.54 -1.47 4.87
C HIS A 22 2.31 -0.16 4.11
N SER A 23 2.97 -0.01 2.98
CA SER A 23 2.66 0.96 1.93
C SER A 23 2.12 0.23 0.70
N ASP A 24 1.38 0.93 -0.16
CA ASP A 24 0.90 0.37 -1.41
C ASP A 24 1.97 0.46 -2.50
N TYR A 25 2.11 -0.59 -3.29
CA TYR A 25 3.23 -0.74 -4.24
C TYR A 25 3.04 0.04 -5.55
N GLY A 26 1.79 0.34 -5.91
CA GLY A 26 1.42 1.02 -7.14
C GLY A 26 1.58 2.53 -7.11
N SER A 27 0.83 3.22 -7.97
CA SER A 27 0.82 4.69 -8.03
C SER A 27 -0.20 5.29 -7.07
N LEU A 28 -1.43 4.79 -7.06
CA LEU A 28 -2.48 5.23 -6.13
C LEU A 28 -3.46 4.09 -5.84
N THR A 29 -4.15 4.22 -4.71
CA THR A 29 -5.21 3.32 -4.28
C THR A 29 -6.49 4.09 -4.06
N LEU A 30 -7.60 3.56 -4.57
CA LEU A 30 -8.96 4.02 -4.29
C LEU A 30 -9.61 3.02 -3.34
N LEU A 31 -9.95 3.47 -2.14
CA LEU A 31 -10.49 2.60 -1.10
C LEU A 31 -11.91 2.98 -0.72
N PHE A 32 -12.83 2.02 -0.90
CA PHE A 32 -14.18 2.07 -0.37
C PHE A 32 -14.28 1.24 0.90
N GLN A 33 -14.94 1.76 1.90
CA GLN A 33 -15.14 1.07 3.17
C GLN A 33 -16.62 1.02 3.53
N GLU A 34 -17.01 -0.05 4.21
CA GLU A 34 -18.32 -0.10 4.86
C GLU A 34 -18.43 0.95 5.96
N GLU A 35 -19.65 1.37 6.20
CA GLU A 35 -20.01 2.38 7.18
C GLU A 35 -19.78 1.92 8.62
N GLY A 36 -19.44 2.85 9.47
CA GLY A 36 -19.42 2.67 10.93
C GLY A 36 -18.21 1.92 11.50
N LEU A 37 -17.48 1.17 10.68
CA LEU A 37 -16.37 0.34 11.13
C LEU A 37 -15.06 0.83 10.51
N SER A 38 -14.33 1.67 11.23
CA SER A 38 -12.99 2.07 10.81
C SER A 38 -11.94 0.99 11.17
N GLY A 39 -10.86 1.33 11.70
CA GLY A 39 -9.70 0.50 11.99
C GLY A 39 -8.56 0.84 11.06
N LEU A 40 -8.81 1.56 9.97
CA LEU A 40 -7.74 2.10 9.15
C LEU A 40 -7.02 3.22 9.91
N GLU A 41 -5.72 3.07 10.03
CA GLU A 41 -4.82 4.05 10.64
C GLU A 41 -3.66 4.34 9.70
N ILE A 42 -3.22 5.58 9.65
CA ILE A 42 -2.04 6.05 8.93
C ILE A 42 -0.94 6.46 9.91
N LEU A 43 0.32 6.26 9.51
CA LEU A 43 1.47 6.79 10.23
C LEU A 43 1.69 8.25 9.79
N ASN A 44 1.30 9.20 10.63
CA ASN A 44 1.41 10.62 10.31
C ASN A 44 2.87 11.12 10.32
N ARG A 45 3.08 12.39 9.96
CA ARG A 45 4.43 13.00 9.92
C ARG A 45 5.13 13.04 11.27
N GLN A 46 4.38 13.05 12.38
CA GLN A 46 4.91 12.97 13.75
C GLN A 46 5.21 11.54 14.20
N LYS A 47 5.17 10.56 13.27
CA LYS A 47 5.35 9.13 13.55
C LYS A 47 4.34 8.54 14.53
N LYS A 48 3.13 9.09 14.55
CA LYS A 48 2.02 8.57 15.36
C LYS A 48 0.96 7.94 14.45
N TRP A 49 0.45 6.79 14.86
CA TRP A 49 -0.70 6.17 14.24
C TRP A 49 -1.95 7.01 14.50
N THR A 50 -2.63 7.38 13.44
CA THR A 50 -3.79 8.28 13.46
C THR A 50 -4.93 7.60 12.72
N PRO A 51 -6.11 7.45 13.34
CA PRO A 51 -7.28 6.90 12.67
C PRO A 51 -7.68 7.76 11.47
N VAL A 52 -8.06 7.09 10.37
CA VAL A 52 -8.65 7.75 9.21
C VAL A 52 -10.15 7.84 9.43
N ALA A 53 -10.66 9.08 9.46
CA ALA A 53 -12.09 9.32 9.57
C ALA A 53 -12.82 8.73 8.37
N GLN A 54 -13.96 8.11 8.62
CA GLN A 54 -14.87 7.69 7.55
C GLN A 54 -15.70 8.88 7.11
N CYS A 55 -15.55 9.25 5.86
CA CYS A 55 -16.39 10.25 5.21
C CYS A 55 -17.34 9.53 4.26
N LYS A 56 -18.62 9.82 4.32
CA LYS A 56 -19.63 9.28 3.41
C LYS A 56 -20.19 10.36 2.49
N PRO A 57 -20.43 10.04 1.27
CA PRO A 57 -20.21 8.80 0.48
C PRO A 57 -18.81 8.72 -0.15
N GLU A 58 -17.81 9.28 0.50
CA GLU A 58 -16.49 9.54 -0.06
C GLU A 58 -15.62 8.27 -0.10
N MET A 59 -14.74 8.26 -1.06
CA MET A 59 -13.70 7.25 -1.22
C MET A 59 -12.39 7.81 -0.66
N ILE A 60 -11.64 6.97 0.05
CA ILE A 60 -10.30 7.32 0.50
C ILE A 60 -9.32 7.09 -0.64
N VAL A 61 -8.46 8.07 -0.89
CA VAL A 61 -7.41 7.98 -1.90
C VAL A 61 -6.06 8.10 -1.20
N ASN A 62 -5.16 7.15 -1.43
CA ASN A 62 -3.78 7.24 -0.98
C ASN A 62 -2.80 6.99 -2.13
N LEU A 63 -1.61 7.55 -1.99
CA LEU A 63 -0.51 7.40 -2.94
C LEU A 63 0.31 6.16 -2.61
N GLY A 64 0.79 5.49 -3.65
CA GLY A 64 1.66 4.34 -3.53
C GLY A 64 3.12 4.66 -3.86
N ASP A 65 3.97 3.65 -3.73
CA ASP A 65 5.42 3.76 -3.83
C ASP A 65 5.90 4.31 -5.20
N LEU A 66 5.20 3.98 -6.28
CA LEU A 66 5.57 4.51 -7.61
C LEU A 66 5.34 6.02 -7.72
N MET A 67 4.29 6.54 -7.09
CA MET A 67 4.05 7.98 -7.06
C MET A 67 5.12 8.71 -6.22
N GLU A 68 5.56 8.10 -5.13
CA GLU A 68 6.67 8.62 -4.34
C GLU A 68 7.97 8.65 -5.15
N ARG A 69 8.27 7.60 -5.91
CA ARG A 69 9.45 7.54 -6.79
C ARG A 69 9.39 8.60 -7.90
N TRP A 70 8.27 8.74 -8.61
CA TRP A 70 8.08 9.76 -9.65
C TRP A 70 8.29 11.18 -9.13
N THR A 71 7.80 11.45 -7.93
CA THR A 71 7.87 12.78 -7.34
C THR A 71 9.12 13.03 -6.49
N ASN A 72 10.13 12.14 -6.56
CA ASN A 72 11.37 12.25 -5.78
C ASN A 72 11.13 12.36 -4.27
N GLY A 73 10.10 11.68 -3.76
CA GLY A 73 9.72 11.72 -2.35
C GLY A 73 8.99 13.01 -1.93
N ARG A 74 8.53 13.85 -2.87
CA ARG A 74 7.67 15.01 -2.54
C ARG A 74 6.28 14.57 -2.10
N TRP A 75 5.74 13.55 -2.76
CA TRP A 75 4.51 12.88 -2.40
C TRP A 75 4.83 11.53 -1.79
N ILE A 76 4.40 11.31 -0.56
CA ILE A 76 4.83 10.17 0.24
C ILE A 76 3.84 9.02 0.11
N SER A 77 4.35 7.82 -0.10
CA SER A 77 3.60 6.57 0.09
C SER A 77 3.42 6.33 1.59
N THR A 78 2.24 6.66 2.08
CA THR A 78 1.99 6.69 3.52
C THR A 78 1.78 5.29 4.07
N LEU A 79 2.59 4.92 5.08
CA LEU A 79 2.38 3.68 5.84
C LEU A 79 1.01 3.71 6.49
N HIS A 80 0.28 2.61 6.33
CA HIS A 80 -1.04 2.41 6.92
C HIS A 80 -1.21 0.98 7.42
N ARG A 81 -2.17 0.79 8.31
CA ARG A 81 -2.50 -0.51 8.89
C ARG A 81 -4.00 -0.59 9.17
N VAL A 82 -4.51 -1.80 9.39
CA VAL A 82 -5.88 -1.99 9.84
C VAL A 82 -5.85 -2.59 11.24
N ASN A 83 -6.29 -1.78 12.20
CA ASN A 83 -6.41 -2.17 13.59
C ASN A 83 -7.66 -3.03 13.80
N LEU A 84 -7.73 -3.69 14.94
CA LEU A 84 -8.95 -4.35 15.39
C LEU A 84 -9.99 -3.29 15.79
N PRO A 85 -11.28 -3.59 15.64
CA PRO A 85 -12.32 -2.69 16.13
C PRO A 85 -12.22 -2.54 17.64
N ASP A 86 -12.58 -1.36 18.14
CA ASP A 86 -12.71 -1.14 19.58
C ASP A 86 -13.81 -2.04 20.14
N THR A 87 -13.41 -3.01 20.96
CA THR A 87 -14.31 -4.00 21.53
C THR A 87 -15.37 -3.43 22.47
N ASN A 88 -15.18 -2.20 22.96
CA ASN A 88 -16.15 -1.54 23.83
C ASN A 88 -17.35 -0.97 23.08
N ASN A 89 -17.19 -0.67 21.78
CA ASN A 89 -18.24 0.00 20.99
C ASN A 89 -18.91 -0.90 19.95
N ASN A 90 -18.30 -1.98 19.50
CA ASN A 90 -18.92 -2.97 18.62
C ASN A 90 -18.00 -4.20 18.39
N PRO A 91 -17.95 -5.13 19.33
CA PRO A 91 -16.88 -6.13 19.36
C PRO A 91 -16.94 -7.16 18.24
N ASN A 92 -18.07 -7.33 17.60
CA ASN A 92 -18.28 -8.56 16.83
C ASN A 92 -18.90 -8.36 15.46
N GLN A 93 -18.60 -7.27 14.78
CA GLN A 93 -19.06 -7.06 13.39
C GLN A 93 -17.98 -7.43 12.38
N SER A 94 -18.40 -8.17 11.35
CA SER A 94 -17.61 -8.30 10.13
C SER A 94 -17.54 -6.96 9.40
N ARG A 95 -16.52 -6.79 8.59
CA ARG A 95 -16.31 -5.58 7.81
C ARG A 95 -15.82 -5.95 6.42
N MET A 96 -16.27 -5.20 5.42
CA MET A 96 -15.77 -5.33 4.06
C MET A 96 -15.13 -4.02 3.58
N SER A 97 -14.11 -4.11 2.75
CA SER A 97 -13.59 -3.00 1.99
C SER A 97 -13.26 -3.41 0.57
N LEU A 98 -13.36 -2.46 -0.36
CA LEU A 98 -12.98 -2.63 -1.76
C LEU A 98 -11.82 -1.69 -2.06
N ALA A 99 -10.69 -2.24 -2.46
CA ALA A 99 -9.52 -1.49 -2.85
C ALA A 99 -9.25 -1.68 -4.35
N PHE A 100 -9.13 -0.58 -5.07
CA PHE A 100 -8.62 -0.54 -6.43
C PHE A 100 -7.19 -0.02 -6.39
N PHE A 101 -6.23 -0.87 -6.76
CA PHE A 101 -4.81 -0.53 -6.85
C PHE A 101 -4.48 -0.18 -8.30
N HIS A 102 -4.16 1.07 -8.55
CA HIS A 102 -3.72 1.49 -9.88
C HIS A 102 -2.24 1.13 -10.07
N GLN A 103 -1.96 0.37 -11.14
CA GLN A 103 -0.63 0.01 -11.58
C GLN A 103 -0.43 0.50 -13.01
N PRO A 104 0.73 1.07 -13.36
CA PRO A 104 1.13 1.26 -14.74
C PRO A 104 1.36 -0.07 -15.43
N ASP A 105 1.52 -0.06 -16.76
CA ASP A 105 1.90 -1.24 -17.52
C ASP A 105 3.19 -1.86 -16.96
N TRP A 106 3.35 -3.15 -17.17
CA TRP A 106 4.44 -3.95 -16.58
C TRP A 106 5.82 -3.41 -16.91
N ASP A 107 6.04 -3.01 -18.16
CA ASP A 107 7.29 -2.48 -18.72
C ASP A 107 7.39 -0.95 -18.60
N ALA A 108 6.37 -0.28 -18.07
CA ALA A 108 6.39 1.15 -17.86
C ALA A 108 7.61 1.58 -17.04
N ARG A 109 8.41 2.48 -17.60
CA ARG A 109 9.61 3.03 -16.96
C ARG A 109 9.23 4.00 -15.86
N ILE A 110 9.65 3.70 -14.67
CA ILE A 110 9.45 4.52 -13.47
C ILE A 110 10.74 5.28 -13.20
N GLU A 111 10.74 6.54 -13.56
CA GLU A 111 11.86 7.46 -13.41
C GLU A 111 11.38 8.74 -12.72
N CYS A 112 12.23 9.31 -11.91
CA CYS A 112 11.90 10.56 -11.24
C CYS A 112 11.63 11.67 -12.28
N LEU A 113 10.52 12.37 -12.09
CA LEU A 113 10.15 13.51 -12.97
C LEU A 113 11.20 14.63 -12.85
N PRO A 114 11.74 15.15 -13.96
CA PRO A 114 12.79 16.18 -13.93
C PRO A 114 12.42 17.39 -13.07
N MET A 115 11.15 17.82 -13.10
CA MET A 115 10.63 18.93 -12.29
C MET A 115 10.59 18.64 -10.78
N CYS A 116 10.79 17.41 -10.38
CA CYS A 116 10.83 16.98 -8.97
C CYS A 116 12.27 16.85 -8.45
N VAL A 117 13.28 17.11 -9.26
CA VAL A 117 14.69 17.16 -8.85
C VAL A 117 15.10 18.62 -8.78
N SER A 118 15.66 19.04 -7.64
CA SER A 118 16.15 20.41 -7.48
C SER A 118 17.40 20.64 -8.31
N PRO A 119 17.66 21.86 -8.80
CA PRO A 119 18.90 22.17 -9.52
C PRO A 119 20.14 21.78 -8.71
N GLY A 120 21.04 21.01 -9.32
CA GLY A 120 22.27 20.51 -8.65
C GLY A 120 22.10 19.27 -7.78
N GLU A 121 20.89 18.74 -7.65
CA GLU A 121 20.63 17.49 -6.95
C GLU A 121 20.48 16.30 -7.92
N THR A 122 20.67 15.11 -7.41
CA THR A 122 20.39 13.86 -8.12
C THR A 122 19.05 13.26 -7.65
N ALA A 123 18.42 12.47 -8.51
CA ALA A 123 17.22 11.73 -8.12
C ALA A 123 17.53 10.75 -6.97
N LYS A 124 16.64 10.69 -5.98
CA LYS A 124 16.75 9.79 -4.81
C LYS A 124 16.58 8.33 -5.18
N TYR A 125 15.79 8.05 -6.22
CA TYR A 125 15.42 6.71 -6.63
C TYR A 125 16.05 6.37 -7.97
N SER A 126 16.61 5.17 -8.08
CA SER A 126 17.08 4.62 -9.35
C SER A 126 15.88 4.33 -10.27
N VAL A 127 16.13 4.33 -11.58
CA VAL A 127 15.12 3.93 -12.56
C VAL A 127 14.79 2.45 -12.42
N VAL A 128 13.51 2.12 -12.52
CA VAL A 128 13.01 0.74 -12.44
C VAL A 128 11.80 0.59 -13.36
N THR A 129 11.44 -0.62 -13.77
CA THR A 129 10.14 -0.87 -14.41
C THR A 129 9.06 -1.10 -13.35
N SER A 130 7.80 -0.81 -13.69
CA SER A 130 6.65 -1.03 -12.80
C SER A 130 6.59 -2.48 -12.32
N GLY A 131 6.74 -3.44 -13.23
CA GLY A 131 6.72 -4.87 -12.91
C GLY A 131 7.86 -5.29 -12.00
N ARG A 132 9.09 -4.82 -12.26
CA ARG A 132 10.23 -5.14 -11.41
C ARG A 132 10.03 -4.59 -9.99
N HIS A 133 9.61 -3.34 -9.85
CA HIS A 133 9.30 -2.78 -8.55
C HIS A 133 8.24 -3.61 -7.80
N LEU A 134 7.16 -4.00 -8.49
CA LEU A 134 6.11 -4.82 -7.90
C LEU A 134 6.66 -6.16 -7.39
N MET A 135 7.51 -6.83 -8.18
CA MET A 135 8.12 -8.11 -7.78
C MET A 135 9.07 -7.94 -6.59
N GLU A 136 9.92 -6.92 -6.59
CA GLU A 136 10.80 -6.59 -5.46
C GLU A 136 9.99 -6.38 -4.16
N ARG A 137 8.85 -5.69 -4.25
CA ARG A 137 7.95 -5.48 -3.10
C ARG A 137 7.27 -6.78 -2.63
N PHE A 138 6.83 -7.63 -3.55
CA PHE A 138 6.28 -8.94 -3.18
C PHE A 138 7.34 -9.81 -2.49
N HIS A 139 8.54 -9.88 -3.02
CA HIS A 139 9.63 -10.65 -2.41
C HIS A 139 9.94 -10.18 -0.99
N SER A 140 10.03 -8.87 -0.79
CA SER A 140 10.32 -8.31 0.54
C SER A 140 9.22 -8.54 1.58
N THR A 141 8.00 -8.93 1.16
CA THR A 141 6.85 -9.06 2.07
C THR A 141 6.31 -10.48 2.21
N VAL A 142 6.56 -11.36 1.24
CA VAL A 142 5.89 -12.68 1.18
C VAL A 142 6.87 -13.85 1.12
N LEU A 143 8.05 -13.67 0.56
CA LEU A 143 8.96 -14.77 0.27
C LEU A 143 10.43 -14.40 0.53
N ASP A 144 11.17 -15.31 1.16
CA ASP A 144 12.62 -15.45 0.98
C ASP A 144 12.89 -16.07 -0.41
N VAL A 145 12.63 -15.32 -1.50
CA VAL A 145 12.89 -15.81 -2.87
C VAL A 145 14.15 -15.11 -3.38
N ASP A 146 15.06 -15.90 -3.92
CA ASP A 146 16.35 -15.41 -4.43
C ASP A 146 16.23 -14.67 -5.79
N ASP A 147 17.28 -13.93 -6.15
CA ASP A 147 17.37 -13.13 -7.38
C ASP A 147 17.21 -13.95 -8.69
N SER A 148 17.39 -15.29 -8.64
CA SER A 148 17.26 -16.16 -9.80
C SER A 148 15.82 -16.28 -10.28
N THR A 149 14.86 -16.29 -9.37
CA THR A 149 13.42 -16.39 -9.68
C THR A 149 12.91 -15.11 -10.37
N LEU A 150 13.47 -13.95 -10.05
CA LEU A 150 13.13 -12.68 -10.73
C LEU A 150 13.55 -12.69 -12.19
N SER A 151 14.75 -13.18 -12.47
CA SER A 151 15.30 -13.27 -13.82
C SER A 151 14.47 -14.19 -14.72
N GLU A 152 14.00 -15.33 -14.20
CA GLU A 152 13.14 -16.26 -14.94
C GLU A 152 11.76 -15.68 -15.28
N ILE A 153 11.18 -14.87 -14.40
CA ILE A 153 9.88 -14.20 -14.64
C ILE A 153 10.03 -13.10 -15.69
N GLU A 154 11.13 -12.34 -15.64
CA GLU A 154 11.42 -11.32 -16.65
C GLU A 154 11.64 -11.91 -18.05
N GLU A 155 12.31 -13.06 -18.18
CA GLU A 155 12.48 -13.76 -19.46
C GLU A 155 11.16 -14.30 -20.02
N LYS A 156 10.30 -14.87 -19.18
CA LYS A 156 9.00 -15.38 -19.61
C LYS A 156 8.05 -14.28 -20.12
N ASN A 157 8.11 -13.09 -19.52
CA ASN A 157 7.27 -11.95 -19.93
C ASN A 157 7.78 -11.20 -21.16
N LYS A 158 9.05 -11.39 -21.55
CA LYS A 158 9.60 -10.84 -22.82
C LYS A 158 9.25 -11.68 -24.04
N ASN A 159 8.81 -12.92 -23.83
CA ASN A 159 8.52 -13.90 -24.89
C ASN A 159 7.01 -14.10 -25.15
N ASN A 160 6.15 -13.31 -24.52
CA ASN A 160 4.71 -13.22 -24.76
C ASN A 160 4.32 -11.81 -25.26
#